data_5220cee7fe4ed84df738961e99cda80a
#
_entry.id   5220cee7fe4ed84df738961e99cda80a
#
_cell.length_a   1.000
_cell.length_b   1.000
_cell.length_c   1.000
_cell.angle_alpha   90.00
_cell.angle_beta   90.00
_cell.angle_gamma   90.00
#
_symmetry.space_group_name_H-M   'P 1'
#
loop_
_entity.id
_entity.type
_entity.pdbx_description
1 polymer ?
#
loop_
_entity_poly.entity_id
_entity_poly.type
_entity_poly.pdbx_seq_one_letter_code
_entity_poly.pdbx_strand_id
1 'polypeptide(L)' 'MNTIIQIAMLIYEIKKVHPELRLCQILSIAANKAEWKDNDLFYCSDETILKGLQIMKNTNYN' A
#
# COMPACT_ATOMS: atom_id res chain seq x y z
N MET A 1 3.68 16.78 4.15
CA MET A 1 2.56 16.33 3.30
C MET A 1 1.66 15.41 4.08
N ASN A 2 0.38 15.53 3.88
CA ASN A 2 -0.63 14.73 4.58
C ASN A 2 -0.46 13.23 4.25
N THR A 3 -0.62 12.38 5.27
CA THR A 3 -0.45 10.94 5.11
C THR A 3 -1.37 10.36 4.03
N ILE A 4 -2.63 10.81 4.01
CA ILE A 4 -3.59 10.32 3.02
C ILE A 4 -3.18 10.71 1.60
N ILE A 5 -2.66 11.93 1.43
CA ILE A 5 -2.19 12.37 0.12
C ILE A 5 -0.99 11.53 -0.31
N GLN A 6 -0.07 11.24 0.62
CA GLN A 6 1.07 10.39 0.32
C GLN A 6 0.63 9.00 -0.10
N ILE A 7 -0.36 8.44 0.61
CA ILE A 7 -0.92 7.13 0.28
C ILE A 7 -1.51 7.16 -1.14
N ALA A 8 -2.31 8.18 -1.43
CA ALA A 8 -2.95 8.29 -2.74
C ALA A 8 -1.91 8.38 -3.86
N MET A 9 -0.86 9.15 -3.65
CA MET A 9 0.20 9.30 -4.66
C MET A 9 0.93 7.99 -4.89
N LEU A 10 1.23 7.25 -3.83
CA LEU A 10 1.90 5.96 -3.95
C LEU A 10 1.01 4.94 -4.66
N ILE A 11 -0.27 4.91 -4.34
CA ILE A 11 -1.22 4.02 -5.01
C ILE A 11 -1.23 4.34 -6.50
N TYR A 12 -1.27 5.62 -6.85
CA TYR A 12 -1.26 6.03 -8.25
C TYR A 12 0.00 5.53 -8.97
N GLU A 13 1.17 5.70 -8.33
CA GLU A 13 2.43 5.25 -8.93
C GLU A 13 2.45 3.74 -9.10
N ILE A 14 1.98 3.00 -8.10
CA ILE A 14 1.93 1.54 -8.18
C ILE A 14 0.99 1.10 -9.27
N LYS A 15 -0.17 1.74 -9.41
CA LYS A 15 -1.13 1.41 -10.46
C LYS A 15 -0.57 1.66 -11.85
N LYS A 16 0.29 2.67 -12.00
CA LYS A 16 0.91 2.94 -13.30
C LYS A 16 1.80 1.78 -13.74
N VAL A 17 2.50 1.15 -12.79
CA VAL A 17 3.41 0.04 -13.08
C VAL A 17 2.65 -1.29 -13.14
N HIS A 18 1.64 -1.44 -12.31
CA HIS A 18 0.88 -2.69 -12.19
C HIS A 18 -0.62 -2.41 -12.36
N PRO A 19 -1.07 -2.04 -13.56
CA PRO A 19 -2.48 -1.69 -13.77
C PRO A 19 -3.43 -2.86 -13.53
N GLU A 20 -2.93 -4.09 -13.52
CA GLU A 20 -3.76 -5.27 -13.27
C GLU A 20 -4.19 -5.38 -11.81
N LEU A 21 -3.49 -4.70 -10.89
CA LEU A 21 -3.83 -4.77 -9.46
C LEU A 21 -5.00 -3.85 -9.13
N ARG A 22 -5.97 -4.40 -8.40
CA ARG A 22 -7.09 -3.61 -7.92
C ARG A 22 -6.70 -2.89 -6.64
N LEU A 23 -7.42 -1.82 -6.31
CA LEU A 23 -7.11 -1.01 -5.13
C LEU A 23 -7.00 -1.86 -3.86
N CYS A 24 -7.99 -2.73 -3.62
CA CYS A 24 -7.98 -3.54 -2.41
C CYS A 24 -6.82 -4.54 -2.40
N GLN A 25 -6.42 -5.03 -3.58
CA GLN A 25 -5.25 -5.90 -3.67
C GLN A 25 -3.98 -5.13 -3.30
N ILE A 26 -3.84 -3.90 -3.77
CA ILE A 26 -2.70 -3.06 -3.43
C ILE A 26 -2.64 -2.84 -1.92
N LEU A 27 -3.78 -2.52 -1.31
CA LEU A 27 -3.83 -2.29 0.13
C LEU A 27 -3.49 -3.55 0.92
N SER A 28 -3.98 -4.71 0.49
CA SER A 28 -3.69 -5.98 1.14
C SER A 28 -2.19 -6.31 1.06
N ILE A 29 -1.60 -6.11 -0.12
CA ILE A 29 -0.18 -6.34 -0.29
C ILE A 29 0.63 -5.38 0.57
N ALA A 30 0.22 -4.11 0.60
CA ALA A 30 0.92 -3.10 1.41
C ALA A 30 0.88 -3.49 2.89
N ALA A 31 -0.27 -3.89 3.39
CA ALA A 31 -0.40 -4.30 4.79
C ALA A 31 0.52 -5.49 5.08
N ASN A 32 0.57 -6.47 4.17
CA ASN A 32 1.44 -7.62 4.32
C ASN A 32 2.91 -7.21 4.33
N LYS A 33 3.30 -6.30 3.43
CA LYS A 33 4.69 -5.82 3.40
C LYS A 33 5.06 -5.08 4.69
N ALA A 34 4.10 -4.41 5.32
CA ALA A 34 4.32 -3.74 6.60
C ALA A 34 4.17 -4.71 7.79
N GLU A 35 4.05 -6.00 7.51
CA GLU A 35 3.94 -7.06 8.52
C GLU A 35 2.68 -6.98 9.36
N TRP A 36 1.61 -6.45 8.78
CA TRP A 36 0.29 -6.50 9.40
C TRP A 36 -0.21 -7.94 9.35
N LYS A 37 -0.45 -8.52 10.51
CA LYS A 37 -0.72 -9.96 10.60
C LYS A 37 -2.19 -10.33 10.62
N ASP A 38 -3.05 -9.32 10.76
CA ASP A 38 -4.49 -9.53 10.76
C ASP A 38 -4.99 -9.44 9.32
N ASN A 39 -5.95 -10.30 8.94
CA ASN A 39 -6.57 -10.22 7.62
C ASN A 39 -7.55 -9.06 7.51
N ASP A 40 -7.94 -8.48 8.64
CA ASP A 40 -8.92 -7.39 8.67
C ASP A 40 -8.18 -6.05 8.66
N LEU A 41 -8.30 -5.33 7.56
CA LEU A 41 -7.65 -4.03 7.40
C LEU A 41 -8.37 -2.91 8.16
N PHE A 42 -9.53 -3.20 8.74
CA PHE A 42 -10.30 -2.18 9.44
C PHE A 42 -9.49 -1.49 10.53
N TYR A 43 -8.65 -2.24 11.21
CA TYR A 43 -7.84 -1.72 12.33
C TYR A 43 -6.42 -1.33 11.91
N CYS A 44 -6.10 -1.46 10.64
CA CYS A 44 -4.77 -1.12 10.14
C CYS A 44 -4.64 0.39 10.03
N SER A 45 -3.62 0.96 10.65
CA SER A 45 -3.44 2.42 10.65
C SER A 45 -2.97 2.92 9.29
N ASP A 46 -3.22 4.21 9.04
CA ASP A 46 -2.77 4.85 7.81
C ASP A 46 -1.24 4.78 7.69
N GLU A 47 -0.53 4.94 8.81
CA GLU A 47 0.93 4.88 8.80
C GLU A 47 1.44 3.51 8.41
N THR A 48 0.75 2.45 8.84
CA THR A 48 1.12 1.08 8.46
C THR A 48 0.94 0.87 6.97
N ILE A 49 -0.17 1.34 6.42
CA ILE A 49 -0.43 1.24 4.98
C ILE A 49 0.62 2.05 4.21
N LEU A 50 0.92 3.27 4.67
CA LEU A 50 1.93 4.10 4.02
C LEU A 50 3.27 3.39 3.98
N LYS A 51 3.68 2.79 5.09
CA LYS A 51 4.95 2.05 5.15
C LYS A 51 4.96 0.92 4.13
N GLY A 52 3.88 0.16 4.06
CA GLY A 52 3.78 -0.95 3.12
C GLY A 52 3.84 -0.49 1.67
N LEU A 53 3.16 0.60 1.36
CA LEU A 53 3.18 1.16 0.01
C LEU A 53 4.58 1.64 -0.37
N GLN A 54 5.30 2.24 0.57
CA GLN A 54 6.67 2.68 0.33
C GLN A 54 7.57 1.49 0.03
N ILE A 55 7.40 0.40 0.77
CA ILE A 55 8.17 -0.83 0.52
C ILE A 55 7.84 -1.38 -0.87
N MET A 56 6.56 -1.41 -1.23
CA MET A 56 6.15 -1.89 -2.56
C MET A 56 6.82 -1.08 -3.67
N LYS A 57 6.79 0.24 -3.54
CA LYS A 57 7.38 1.11 -4.55
C LYS A 57 8.89 0.92 -4.63
N ASN A 58 9.56 0.85 -3.48
CA ASN A 58 11.02 0.81 -3.43
C ASN A 58 11.58 -0.54 -3.85
N THR A 59 10.84 -1.62 -3.65
CA THR A 59 11.30 -2.96 -4.02
C THR A 59 10.88 -3.37 -5.42
N ASN A 60 10.19 -2.50 -6.11
CA ASN A 60 9.69 -2.79 -7.46
C ASN A 60 8.91 -4.11 -7.46
N TYR A 61 7.90 -4.15 -6.63
CA TYR A 61 7.10 -5.34 -6.38
C TYR A 61 6.66 -6.04 -7.67
N ASN A 62 6.78 -7.35 -7.68
CA ASN A 62 6.25 -8.21 -8.73
C ASN A 62 5.12 -9.04 -8.19
#